data_41dde0613aa16c9537b4bc9ad711154e
#
_entry.id   41dde0613aa16c9537b4bc9ad711154e
#
_cell.length_a   1.000
_cell.length_b   1.000
_cell.length_c   1.000
_cell.angle_alpha   90.00
_cell.angle_beta   90.00
_cell.angle_gamma   90.00
#
_symmetry.space_group_name_H-M   'P 1'
#
loop_
_entity.id
_entity.type
_entity.pdbx_description
1 polymer ?
#
loop_
_entity_poly.entity_id
_entity_poly.type
_entity_poly.pdbx_seq_one_letter_code
_entity_poly.pdbx_strand_id
1 'polypeptide(L)'
;MNLARALIESSDWGNAEDFSHGRVRRHARMPVTILEIDELHIHADDIDIIHMDETGSAGDEVLVLSRHVSSTNTPAITLHAIGIPGGTPTGEKGVSGGVNGHVVPPSPRFASLYRKMLEVARNNGLENDFDLTMETTHHGPKLETPTLYIEIGSTKSEWNREDAALVWSSVICDVLGLNGGVPKGHWSGSG
;
A
#
# COMPACT_ATOMS: atom_id res chain seq x y z
N MET A 1 8.15 9.28 -11.90
CA MET A 1 8.67 8.19 -11.00
C MET A 1 7.46 7.44 -10.45
N ASN A 2 7.50 6.11 -10.30
CA ASN A 2 6.42 5.42 -9.61
C ASN A 2 6.71 5.32 -8.10
N LEU A 3 5.69 5.02 -7.31
CA LEU A 3 5.77 4.93 -5.84
C LEU A 3 6.83 3.93 -5.34
N ALA A 4 6.86 2.72 -5.91
CA ALA A 4 7.80 1.68 -5.51
C ALA A 4 9.25 2.11 -5.77
N ARG A 5 9.51 2.73 -6.92
CA ARG A 5 10.84 3.24 -7.26
C ARG A 5 11.26 4.36 -6.29
N ALA A 6 10.37 5.30 -5.97
CA ALA A 6 10.65 6.35 -4.99
C ALA A 6 11.03 5.77 -3.63
N LEU A 7 10.31 4.74 -3.17
CA LEU A 7 10.60 4.06 -1.91
C LEU A 7 11.94 3.32 -1.93
N ILE A 8 12.26 2.63 -3.03
CA ILE A 8 13.54 1.93 -3.19
C ILE A 8 14.71 2.91 -3.18
N GLU A 9 14.57 4.06 -3.83
CA GLU A 9 15.62 5.09 -3.86
C GLU A 9 15.76 5.87 -2.54
N SER A 10 14.76 5.83 -1.66
CA SER A 10 14.73 6.62 -0.40
C SER A 10 15.26 5.88 0.82
N SER A 11 15.58 4.59 0.73
CA SER A 11 16.06 3.80 1.87
C SER A 11 16.99 2.67 1.41
N ASP A 12 17.48 1.88 2.36
CA ASP A 12 18.55 0.89 2.19
C ASP A 12 17.96 -0.51 1.94
N TRP A 13 17.83 -0.87 0.67
CA TRP A 13 17.26 -2.14 0.21
C TRP A 13 18.33 -3.06 -0.38
N GLY A 14 18.22 -4.36 -0.10
CA GLY A 14 19.01 -5.39 -0.74
C GLY A 14 18.70 -5.55 -2.23
N ASN A 15 19.45 -6.45 -2.87
CA ASN A 15 19.19 -6.82 -4.25
C ASN A 15 17.82 -7.50 -4.41
N ALA A 16 17.25 -7.41 -5.60
CA ALA A 16 16.08 -8.19 -5.94
C ALA A 16 16.46 -9.67 -6.06
N GLU A 17 15.64 -10.52 -5.46
CA GLU A 17 15.68 -11.98 -5.56
C GLU A 17 14.48 -12.47 -6.33
N ASP A 18 14.56 -13.59 -7.02
CA ASP A 18 13.43 -14.16 -7.75
C ASP A 18 12.35 -14.67 -6.78
N PHE A 19 11.11 -14.50 -7.18
CA PHE A 19 9.91 -14.94 -6.49
C PHE A 19 8.92 -15.45 -7.53
N SER A 20 8.10 -16.46 -7.23
CA SER A 20 7.24 -17.12 -8.24
C SER A 20 6.28 -16.16 -8.96
N HIS A 21 5.87 -15.08 -8.30
CA HIS A 21 4.99 -14.04 -8.83
C HIS A 21 5.71 -12.73 -9.17
N GLY A 22 7.05 -12.72 -9.23
CA GLY A 22 7.82 -11.53 -9.54
C GLY A 22 9.17 -11.44 -8.84
N ARG A 23 9.39 -10.44 -8.00
CA ARG A 23 10.66 -10.21 -7.30
C ARG A 23 10.45 -9.76 -5.87
N VAL A 24 11.36 -10.15 -4.99
CA VAL A 24 11.36 -9.76 -3.59
C VAL A 24 12.65 -9.00 -3.25
N ARG A 25 12.53 -7.92 -2.45
CA ARG A 25 13.66 -7.19 -1.87
C ARG A 25 13.47 -7.08 -0.37
N ARG A 26 14.50 -7.31 0.39
CA ARG A 26 14.50 -7.13 1.85
C ARG A 26 15.18 -5.82 2.23
N HIS A 27 14.63 -5.12 3.20
CA HIS A 27 15.28 -3.94 3.77
C HIS A 27 16.49 -4.38 4.59
N ALA A 28 17.60 -3.61 4.51
CA ALA A 28 18.89 -3.99 5.12
C ALA A 28 18.84 -4.09 6.66
N ARG A 29 17.93 -3.35 7.31
CA ARG A 29 17.93 -3.21 8.78
C ARG A 29 16.57 -3.46 9.44
N MET A 30 15.48 -3.36 8.69
CA MET A 30 14.11 -3.51 9.22
C MET A 30 13.47 -4.77 8.65
N PRO A 31 12.58 -5.44 9.40
CA PRO A 31 11.86 -6.61 8.91
C PRO A 31 10.76 -6.18 7.93
N VAL A 32 11.16 -5.55 6.83
CA VAL A 32 10.27 -5.05 5.79
C VAL A 32 10.74 -5.59 4.45
N THR A 33 9.79 -6.01 3.64
CA THR A 33 10.02 -6.59 2.31
C THR A 33 9.22 -5.81 1.28
N ILE A 34 9.80 -5.53 0.12
CA ILE A 34 9.07 -5.10 -1.07
C ILE A 34 8.87 -6.32 -1.95
N LEU A 35 7.62 -6.55 -2.34
CA LEU A 35 7.24 -7.55 -3.33
C LEU A 35 6.78 -6.82 -4.61
N GLU A 36 7.53 -6.99 -5.69
CA GLU A 36 7.20 -6.50 -7.03
C GLU A 36 6.55 -7.66 -7.79
N ILE A 37 5.23 -7.58 -8.03
CA ILE A 37 4.48 -8.65 -8.69
C ILE A 37 4.24 -8.37 -10.17
N ASP A 38 4.20 -9.41 -10.98
CA ASP A 38 4.03 -9.33 -12.43
C ASP A 38 2.57 -9.16 -12.86
N GLU A 39 1.63 -9.44 -11.97
CA GLU A 39 0.20 -9.31 -12.22
C GLU A 39 -0.39 -8.01 -11.65
N LEU A 40 -1.62 -7.70 -12.04
CA LEU A 40 -2.33 -6.55 -11.48
C LEU A 40 -2.73 -6.85 -10.03
N HIS A 41 -2.20 -6.09 -9.09
CA HIS A 41 -2.30 -6.31 -7.64
C HIS A 41 -3.74 -6.52 -7.11
N ILE A 42 -4.78 -5.94 -7.72
CA ILE A 42 -6.18 -6.17 -7.31
C ILE A 42 -6.65 -7.62 -7.54
N HIS A 43 -5.92 -8.41 -8.32
CA HIS A 43 -6.21 -9.81 -8.62
C HIS A 43 -5.22 -10.79 -7.98
N ALA A 44 -4.22 -10.30 -7.25
CA ALA A 44 -3.22 -11.10 -6.57
C ALA A 44 -3.78 -11.68 -5.25
N ASP A 45 -4.86 -12.47 -5.37
CA ASP A 45 -5.49 -13.14 -4.23
C ASP A 45 -4.48 -14.06 -3.54
N ASP A 46 -4.49 -14.08 -2.21
CA ASP A 46 -3.64 -14.92 -1.35
C ASP A 46 -2.10 -14.70 -1.53
N ILE A 47 -1.66 -13.58 -2.15
CA ILE A 47 -0.22 -13.30 -2.37
C ILE A 47 0.58 -13.20 -1.06
N ASP A 48 -0.05 -12.82 0.04
CA ASP A 48 0.53 -12.78 1.38
C ASP A 48 0.86 -14.20 1.90
N ILE A 49 -0.01 -15.17 1.65
CA ILE A 49 0.19 -16.59 1.99
C ILE A 49 1.28 -17.20 1.10
N ILE A 50 1.25 -16.93 -0.21
CA ILE A 50 2.28 -17.38 -1.15
C ILE A 50 3.65 -16.83 -0.75
N HIS A 51 3.72 -15.55 -0.38
CA HIS A 51 4.96 -14.95 0.13
C HIS A 51 5.48 -15.65 1.39
N MET A 52 4.59 -15.93 2.35
CA MET A 52 4.95 -16.65 3.57
C MET A 52 5.49 -18.06 3.24
N ASP A 53 4.81 -18.79 2.38
CA ASP A 53 5.17 -20.18 2.03
C ASP A 53 6.52 -20.26 1.31
N GLU A 54 6.82 -19.33 0.41
CA GLU A 54 8.08 -19.32 -0.33
C GLU A 54 9.27 -18.73 0.44
N THR A 55 9.03 -17.70 1.25
CA THR A 55 10.12 -16.99 1.93
C THR A 55 10.32 -17.42 3.37
N GLY A 56 9.37 -18.15 3.96
CA GLY A 56 9.34 -18.49 5.39
C GLY A 56 9.07 -17.28 6.30
N SER A 57 8.63 -16.15 5.75
CA SER A 57 8.41 -14.90 6.50
C SER A 57 6.97 -14.45 6.36
N ALA A 58 6.21 -14.53 7.46
CA ALA A 58 4.88 -13.93 7.55
C ALA A 58 4.99 -12.41 7.72
N GLY A 59 4.15 -11.66 7.02
CA GLY A 59 3.98 -10.23 7.24
C GLY A 59 2.94 -9.94 8.31
N ASP A 60 3.16 -8.94 9.15
CA ASP A 60 2.15 -8.45 10.11
C ASP A 60 1.12 -7.54 9.42
N GLU A 61 1.50 -6.93 8.31
CA GLU A 61 0.68 -6.04 7.50
C GLU A 61 1.19 -5.94 6.06
N VAL A 62 0.32 -5.54 5.15
CA VAL A 62 0.63 -5.28 3.74
C VAL A 62 0.27 -3.83 3.39
N LEU A 63 1.21 -3.12 2.78
CA LEU A 63 0.99 -1.81 2.18
C LEU A 63 1.09 -1.95 0.66
N VAL A 64 0.00 -1.76 -0.07
CA VAL A 64 -0.02 -1.87 -1.53
C VAL A 64 0.22 -0.49 -2.15
N LEU A 65 1.30 -0.36 -2.91
CA LEU A 65 1.65 0.88 -3.62
C LEU A 65 0.98 0.88 -5.00
N SER A 66 -0.07 1.68 -5.15
CA SER A 66 -1.00 1.60 -6.25
C SER A 66 -1.21 2.94 -6.99
N ARG A 67 -1.93 2.85 -8.09
CA ARG A 67 -2.44 3.98 -8.86
C ARG A 67 -3.93 4.13 -8.59
N HIS A 68 -4.34 5.29 -8.10
CA HIS A 68 -5.76 5.63 -8.01
C HIS A 68 -6.34 5.89 -9.40
N VAL A 69 -7.54 5.37 -9.64
CA VAL A 69 -8.33 5.61 -10.86
C VAL A 69 -9.75 6.01 -10.45
N SER A 70 -10.17 7.20 -10.83
CA SER A 70 -11.53 7.71 -10.54
C SER A 70 -12.23 8.17 -11.81
N SER A 71 -13.52 7.97 -11.87
CA SER A 71 -14.37 8.46 -12.97
C SER A 71 -14.47 9.99 -13.02
N THR A 72 -14.19 10.68 -11.91
CA THR A 72 -14.15 12.14 -11.84
C THR A 72 -12.86 12.74 -12.35
N ASN A 73 -11.80 11.92 -12.49
CA ASN A 73 -10.43 12.35 -12.81
C ASN A 73 -9.87 13.42 -11.86
N THR A 74 -10.41 13.53 -10.65
CA THR A 74 -9.91 14.47 -9.64
C THR A 74 -8.55 13.98 -9.13
N PRO A 75 -7.50 14.80 -9.19
CA PRO A 75 -6.21 14.42 -8.63
C PRO A 75 -6.32 14.12 -7.14
N ALA A 76 -5.79 12.97 -6.69
CA ALA A 76 -5.87 12.56 -5.31
C ALA A 76 -4.58 11.88 -4.82
N ILE A 77 -4.23 12.13 -3.58
CA ILE A 77 -3.32 11.33 -2.78
C ILE A 77 -4.18 10.68 -1.71
N THR A 78 -4.34 9.37 -1.78
CA THR A 78 -5.36 8.67 -1.02
C THR A 78 -4.88 7.35 -0.44
N LEU A 79 -5.63 6.83 0.52
CA LEU A 79 -5.43 5.49 1.08
C LEU A 79 -6.77 4.90 1.50
N HIS A 80 -6.88 3.57 1.44
CA HIS A 80 -8.09 2.85 1.84
C HIS A 80 -7.82 1.39 2.22
N ALA A 81 -8.74 0.82 3.02
CA ALA A 81 -8.80 -0.62 3.26
C ALA A 81 -9.46 -1.32 2.05
N ILE A 82 -9.24 -2.63 1.92
CA ILE A 82 -9.75 -3.42 0.78
C ILE A 82 -10.78 -4.45 1.21
N GLY A 83 -11.59 -4.85 0.24
CA GLY A 83 -12.64 -5.85 0.38
C GLY A 83 -13.93 -5.46 -0.33
N ILE A 84 -14.87 -6.40 -0.43
CA ILE A 84 -16.15 -6.24 -1.11
C ILE A 84 -17.29 -6.54 -0.13
N PRO A 85 -17.62 -5.61 0.80
CA PRO A 85 -18.55 -5.90 1.91
C PRO A 85 -19.97 -6.22 1.47
N GLY A 86 -20.42 -5.71 0.31
CA GLY A 86 -21.80 -5.86 -0.19
C GLY A 86 -21.92 -6.64 -1.50
N GLY A 87 -20.88 -7.32 -1.95
CA GLY A 87 -20.89 -8.05 -3.22
C GLY A 87 -21.81 -9.27 -3.19
N THR A 88 -22.53 -9.52 -4.31
CA THR A 88 -23.43 -10.66 -4.50
C THR A 88 -23.20 -11.34 -5.85
N PRO A 89 -23.33 -12.70 -5.95
CA PRO A 89 -23.48 -13.63 -4.80
C PRO A 89 -22.29 -13.65 -3.86
N THR A 90 -22.55 -13.81 -2.56
CA THR A 90 -21.51 -13.91 -1.55
C THR A 90 -20.61 -15.14 -1.79
N GLY A 91 -19.30 -14.94 -1.63
CA GLY A 91 -18.30 -16.02 -1.84
C GLY A 91 -17.81 -16.14 -3.28
N GLU A 92 -18.41 -15.45 -4.24
CA GLU A 92 -17.89 -15.41 -5.62
C GLU A 92 -16.81 -14.33 -5.80
N LYS A 93 -15.96 -14.53 -6.81
CA LYS A 93 -14.91 -13.56 -7.16
C LYS A 93 -15.53 -12.26 -7.63
N GLY A 94 -15.07 -11.15 -7.08
CA GLY A 94 -15.49 -9.80 -7.47
C GLY A 94 -14.91 -9.38 -8.82
N VAL A 95 -15.62 -8.50 -9.54
CA VAL A 95 -15.19 -7.98 -10.84
C VAL A 95 -13.84 -7.23 -10.73
N SER A 96 -13.62 -6.55 -9.61
CA SER A 96 -12.39 -5.81 -9.31
C SER A 96 -11.47 -6.58 -8.36
N GLY A 97 -11.39 -7.90 -8.49
CA GLY A 97 -10.63 -8.78 -7.59
C GLY A 97 -11.32 -8.98 -6.24
N GLY A 98 -10.71 -9.79 -5.37
CA GLY A 98 -11.26 -10.15 -4.08
C GLY A 98 -12.51 -11.04 -4.15
N VAL A 99 -13.17 -11.22 -3.02
CA VAL A 99 -14.33 -12.12 -2.87
C VAL A 99 -15.52 -11.35 -2.29
N ASN A 100 -16.67 -11.49 -2.93
CA ASN A 100 -17.93 -10.86 -2.50
C ASN A 100 -18.31 -11.26 -1.07
N GLY A 101 -18.56 -10.27 -0.22
CA GLY A 101 -18.84 -10.44 1.21
C GLY A 101 -17.60 -10.58 2.09
N HIS A 102 -16.39 -10.53 1.52
CA HIS A 102 -15.13 -10.58 2.27
C HIS A 102 -14.50 -9.18 2.39
N VAL A 103 -14.02 -8.86 3.59
CA VAL A 103 -13.30 -7.62 3.90
C VAL A 103 -11.98 -7.98 4.57
N VAL A 104 -10.90 -7.40 4.09
CA VAL A 104 -9.57 -7.55 4.70
C VAL A 104 -9.43 -6.54 5.84
N PRO A 105 -8.96 -6.95 7.03
CA PRO A 105 -8.70 -6.00 8.11
C PRO A 105 -7.75 -4.88 7.64
N PRO A 106 -8.00 -3.62 8.00
CA PRO A 106 -7.08 -2.54 7.66
C PRO A 106 -5.77 -2.66 8.43
N SER A 107 -4.66 -2.17 7.84
CA SER A 107 -3.39 -2.04 8.53
C SER A 107 -3.54 -1.25 9.84
N PRO A 108 -2.91 -1.69 10.95
CA PRO A 108 -2.93 -0.96 12.23
C PRO A 108 -2.27 0.42 12.13
N ARG A 109 -1.51 0.67 11.07
CA ARG A 109 -0.86 1.97 10.80
C ARG A 109 -1.73 2.95 10.01
N PHE A 110 -2.97 2.59 9.65
CA PHE A 110 -3.84 3.44 8.83
C PHE A 110 -3.87 4.90 9.32
N ALA A 111 -4.18 5.11 10.60
CA ALA A 111 -4.27 6.47 11.15
C ALA A 111 -2.91 7.20 11.18
N SER A 112 -1.82 6.48 11.40
CA SER A 112 -0.47 7.07 11.40
C SER A 112 -0.03 7.45 10.00
N LEU A 113 -0.27 6.60 9.01
CA LEU A 113 0.00 6.87 7.60
C LEU A 113 -0.81 8.05 7.09
N TYR A 114 -2.12 8.09 7.38
CA TYR A 114 -2.98 9.20 6.96
C TYR A 114 -2.55 10.54 7.56
N ARG A 115 -2.35 10.61 8.89
CA ARG A 115 -1.91 11.87 9.52
C ARG A 115 -0.56 12.34 9.00
N LYS A 116 0.38 11.40 8.80
CA LYS A 116 1.70 11.75 8.27
C LYS A 116 1.63 12.16 6.81
N MET A 117 0.79 11.54 6.00
CA MET A 117 0.52 11.94 4.62
C MET A 117 0.00 13.38 4.56
N LEU A 118 -0.99 13.74 5.37
CA LEU A 118 -1.50 15.10 5.44
C LEU A 118 -0.42 16.11 5.81
N GLU A 119 0.41 15.80 6.81
CA GLU A 119 1.52 16.66 7.25
C GLU A 119 2.53 16.86 6.11
N VAL A 120 3.04 15.79 5.53
CA VAL A 120 4.11 15.85 4.52
C VAL A 120 3.60 16.47 3.22
N ALA A 121 2.39 16.10 2.76
CA ALA A 121 1.80 16.65 1.54
C ALA A 121 1.59 18.17 1.65
N ARG A 122 1.04 18.64 2.78
CA ARG A 122 0.85 20.08 3.05
C ARG A 122 2.16 20.84 3.12
N ASN A 123 3.16 20.30 3.81
CA ASN A 123 4.48 20.92 3.89
C ASN A 123 5.17 21.03 2.52
N ASN A 124 4.75 20.25 1.54
CA ASN A 124 5.22 20.31 0.15
C ASN A 124 4.25 21.04 -0.79
N GLY A 125 3.15 21.60 -0.28
CA GLY A 125 2.16 22.38 -1.06
C GLY A 125 1.26 21.54 -1.96
N LEU A 126 1.24 20.21 -1.80
CA LEU A 126 0.48 19.31 -2.67
C LEU A 126 -1.03 19.39 -2.46
N GLU A 127 -1.51 19.95 -1.35
CA GLU A 127 -2.94 20.21 -1.14
C GLU A 127 -3.55 21.22 -2.14
N ASN A 128 -2.71 21.93 -2.89
CA ASN A 128 -3.19 22.83 -3.95
C ASN A 128 -3.46 22.11 -5.26
N ASP A 129 -2.85 20.92 -5.44
CA ASP A 129 -2.92 20.12 -6.68
C ASP A 129 -3.72 18.84 -6.49
N PHE A 130 -3.82 18.32 -5.27
CA PHE A 130 -4.41 17.02 -4.95
C PHE A 130 -5.42 17.10 -3.82
N ASP A 131 -6.50 16.36 -3.94
CA ASP A 131 -7.33 16.01 -2.80
C ASP A 131 -6.58 15.03 -1.90
N LEU A 132 -6.40 15.40 -0.64
CA LEU A 132 -5.75 14.56 0.39
C LEU A 132 -6.84 13.83 1.16
N THR A 133 -7.11 12.57 0.84
CA THR A 133 -8.34 11.91 1.28
C THR A 133 -8.15 10.46 1.73
N MET A 134 -9.21 9.92 2.30
CA MET A 134 -9.41 8.49 2.51
C MET A 134 -10.62 8.04 1.70
N GLU A 135 -10.57 6.82 1.18
CA GLU A 135 -11.68 6.21 0.48
C GLU A 135 -12.37 5.13 1.30
N THR A 136 -13.57 4.80 0.89
CA THR A 136 -14.32 3.66 1.44
C THR A 136 -13.64 2.35 1.04
N THR A 137 -13.83 1.31 1.87
CA THR A 137 -13.37 -0.06 1.56
C THR A 137 -13.98 -0.56 0.26
N HIS A 138 -13.15 -0.97 -0.70
CA HIS A 138 -13.58 -1.50 -1.98
C HIS A 138 -12.50 -2.38 -2.62
N HIS A 139 -12.82 -3.10 -3.69
CA HIS A 139 -12.02 -4.04 -4.50
C HIS A 139 -11.14 -5.04 -3.73
N GLY A 140 -10.47 -5.93 -4.48
CA GLY A 140 -9.50 -6.90 -3.98
C GLY A 140 -8.07 -6.37 -3.87
N PRO A 141 -7.12 -7.27 -3.72
CA PRO A 141 -7.26 -8.74 -3.68
C PRO A 141 -7.87 -9.26 -2.37
N LYS A 142 -8.17 -10.57 -2.33
CA LYS A 142 -8.44 -11.29 -1.07
C LYS A 142 -7.11 -11.59 -0.40
N LEU A 143 -6.90 -11.08 0.81
CA LEU A 143 -5.74 -11.35 1.66
C LEU A 143 -6.21 -11.71 3.07
N GLU A 144 -5.38 -12.43 3.81
CA GLU A 144 -5.59 -12.72 5.24
C GLU A 144 -4.85 -11.68 6.13
N THR A 145 -3.76 -11.13 5.63
CA THR A 145 -2.93 -10.14 6.34
C THR A 145 -3.58 -8.74 6.32
N PRO A 146 -3.61 -8.01 7.44
CA PRO A 146 -4.10 -6.64 7.50
C PRO A 146 -3.47 -5.76 6.42
N THR A 147 -4.31 -5.09 5.60
CA THR A 147 -3.86 -4.45 4.38
C THR A 147 -4.34 -3.01 4.25
N LEU A 148 -3.53 -2.18 3.62
CA LEU A 148 -3.88 -0.82 3.23
C LEU A 148 -3.35 -0.52 1.83
N TYR A 149 -4.17 0.07 0.97
CA TYR A 149 -3.76 0.66 -0.29
C TYR A 149 -3.30 2.09 -0.09
N ILE A 150 -2.23 2.45 -0.79
CA ILE A 150 -1.60 3.77 -0.82
C ILE A 150 -1.51 4.18 -2.28
N GLU A 151 -2.13 5.29 -2.64
CA GLU A 151 -2.39 5.60 -4.04
C GLU A 151 -2.10 7.05 -4.42
N ILE A 152 -1.75 7.24 -5.68
CA ILE A 152 -1.66 8.54 -6.37
C ILE A 152 -2.51 8.45 -7.63
N GLY A 153 -3.35 9.43 -7.89
CA GLY A 153 -4.17 9.49 -9.09
C GLY A 153 -4.82 10.84 -9.32
N SER A 154 -5.73 10.89 -10.26
CA SER A 154 -6.54 9.81 -10.86
C SER A 154 -6.16 9.45 -12.29
N THR A 155 -5.27 10.19 -12.96
CA THR A 155 -4.93 9.97 -14.36
C THR A 155 -3.43 9.76 -14.57
N LYS A 156 -3.02 9.50 -15.81
CA LYS A 156 -1.62 9.26 -16.14
C LYS A 156 -0.71 10.46 -15.81
N SER A 157 -1.24 11.68 -15.78
CA SER A 157 -0.50 12.87 -15.36
C SER A 157 -0.07 12.78 -13.90
N GLU A 158 -0.99 12.41 -13.01
CA GLU A 158 -0.73 12.32 -11.57
C GLU A 158 0.13 11.09 -11.23
N TRP A 159 -0.08 9.94 -11.92
CA TRP A 159 0.73 8.73 -11.67
C TRP A 159 2.22 8.95 -11.90
N ASN A 160 2.59 9.93 -12.72
CA ASN A 160 3.98 10.28 -13.03
C ASN A 160 4.52 11.44 -12.16
N ARG A 161 3.73 11.98 -11.23
CA ARG A 161 4.16 13.06 -10.32
C ARG A 161 5.22 12.52 -9.36
N GLU A 162 6.44 13.00 -9.55
CA GLU A 162 7.59 12.62 -8.73
C GLU A 162 7.47 13.14 -7.31
N ASP A 163 7.01 14.35 -7.12
CA ASP A 163 6.77 14.99 -5.83
C ASP A 163 5.75 14.23 -4.98
N ALA A 164 4.63 13.78 -5.57
CA ALA A 164 3.65 12.95 -4.86
C ALA A 164 4.24 11.58 -4.47
N ALA A 165 5.05 10.97 -5.34
CA ALA A 165 5.74 9.72 -5.04
C ALA A 165 6.77 9.88 -3.91
N LEU A 166 7.50 11.00 -3.87
CA LEU A 166 8.45 11.33 -2.80
C LEU A 166 7.74 11.62 -1.47
N VAL A 167 6.56 12.25 -1.49
CA VAL A 167 5.73 12.42 -0.28
C VAL A 167 5.39 11.06 0.31
N TRP A 168 4.82 10.13 -0.46
CA TRP A 168 4.50 8.80 0.05
C TRP A 168 5.73 8.01 0.51
N SER A 169 6.83 8.09 -0.23
CA SER A 169 8.09 7.46 0.18
C SER A 169 8.57 7.98 1.53
N SER A 170 8.56 9.30 1.74
CA SER A 170 8.91 9.93 3.02
C SER A 170 7.98 9.49 4.16
N VAL A 171 6.66 9.43 3.89
CA VAL A 171 5.66 8.97 4.86
C VAL A 171 5.90 7.53 5.29
N ILE A 172 6.12 6.64 4.33
CA ILE A 172 6.38 5.21 4.59
C ILE A 172 7.68 5.03 5.38
N CYS A 173 8.75 5.70 4.95
CA CYS A 173 10.05 5.64 5.63
C CYS A 173 9.95 6.10 7.10
N ASP A 174 9.21 7.19 7.36
CA ASP A 174 9.02 7.71 8.73
C ASP A 174 8.14 6.77 9.58
N VAL A 175 7.01 6.32 9.04
CA VAL A 175 6.06 5.49 9.78
C VAL A 175 6.61 4.08 10.04
N LEU A 176 7.32 3.49 9.09
CA LEU A 176 7.96 2.17 9.26
C LEU A 176 9.35 2.25 9.90
N GLY A 177 9.92 3.44 10.10
CA GLY A 177 11.25 3.62 10.69
C GLY A 177 12.39 3.17 9.78
N LEU A 178 12.21 3.15 8.45
CA LEU A 178 13.19 2.60 7.50
C LEU A 178 14.55 3.33 7.54
N ASN A 179 14.56 4.61 7.86
CA ASN A 179 15.77 5.43 7.94
C ASN A 179 16.31 5.59 9.38
N GLY A 180 16.01 4.63 10.27
CA GLY A 180 16.55 4.57 11.63
C GLY A 180 15.66 5.22 12.70
N GLY A 181 14.44 5.63 12.35
CA GLY A 181 13.44 6.10 13.30
C GLY A 181 12.74 4.95 14.04
N VAL A 182 11.94 5.29 15.06
CA VAL A 182 11.09 4.32 15.74
C VAL A 182 9.81 4.12 14.91
N PRO A 183 9.44 2.89 14.54
CA PRO A 183 8.18 2.62 13.85
C PRO A 183 6.97 3.15 14.62
N LYS A 184 5.99 3.73 13.90
CA LYS A 184 4.80 4.36 14.47
C LYS A 184 3.55 3.55 14.18
N GLY A 185 2.56 3.65 15.05
CA GLY A 185 1.23 3.09 14.81
C GLY A 185 1.10 1.57 14.99
N HIS A 186 2.15 0.87 15.39
CA HIS A 186 2.03 -0.51 15.83
C HIS A 186 1.34 -0.52 17.18
N TRP A 187 0.17 -1.15 17.27
CA TRP A 187 -0.44 -1.40 18.56
C TRP A 187 0.27 -2.57 19.23
N SER A 188 1.25 -2.27 20.06
CA SER A 188 1.74 -3.25 21.04
C SER A 188 0.60 -3.45 22.05
N GLY A 189 -0.14 -4.53 21.89
CA GLY A 189 -1.19 -4.92 22.83
C GLY A 189 -0.60 -5.30 24.20
N SER A 190 -0.23 -4.30 24.96
CA SER A 190 0.03 -4.34 26.38
C SER A 190 -0.93 -3.34 27.02
N GLY A 191 -2.18 -3.71 27.12
CA GLY A 191 -3.19 -3.13 27.98
C GLY A 191 -3.56 -4.13 29.03
#